data_8d29b9c058c0229d5bda71dbd550b2ed
#
_entry.id   8d29b9c058c0229d5bda71dbd550b2ed
#
_cell.length_a   1.000
_cell.length_b   1.000
_cell.length_c   1.000
_cell.angle_alpha   90.00
_cell.angle_beta   90.00
_cell.angle_gamma   90.00
#
_symmetry.space_group_name_H-M   'P 1'
#
loop_
_entity.id
_entity.type
_entity.pdbx_description
1 polymer ?
#
loop_
_entity_poly.entity_id
_entity_poly.type
_entity_poly.pdbx_seq_one_letter_code
_entity_poly.pdbx_strand_id
1 'polypeptide(L)'
;MKKKIEVLGDPFPHIIAKNFYTEEELELIWEELIFLNRPGKLQGPEEFHGAMDDFGQTYKTNHKALTLDHCYPNRSISNILTVTQKIFDSGFLNLLSSEFPQCKRILYTNYSFTKVRYYNDGTYYEPHHDITFDFLAFSYFHKEPKKFSGGELYFPEYGDYKFDCENNSVIVAPSYVKHGVKKVELEKSDSQKGYGRYAITHLFGHQHK
;
A
#
# COMPACT_ATOMS: atom_id res chain seq x y z
N MET A 1 -8.94 -19.58 2.03
CA MET A 1 -7.69 -19.97 1.28
C MET A 1 -6.49 -20.00 2.23
N LYS A 2 -5.45 -20.83 1.96
CA LYS A 2 -4.26 -20.91 2.84
C LYS A 2 -3.34 -19.70 2.62
N LYS A 3 -2.94 -19.05 3.73
CA LYS A 3 -1.95 -17.96 3.72
C LYS A 3 -0.61 -18.49 3.21
N LYS A 4 0.03 -17.75 2.29
CA LYS A 4 1.36 -18.05 1.74
C LYS A 4 2.25 -16.85 1.95
N ILE A 5 3.45 -17.05 2.51
CA ILE A 5 4.45 -15.99 2.73
C ILE A 5 5.74 -16.42 2.05
N GLU A 6 6.34 -15.52 1.29
CA GLU A 6 7.63 -15.68 0.61
C GLU A 6 8.53 -14.52 1.01
N VAL A 7 9.78 -14.83 1.36
CA VAL A 7 10.84 -13.84 1.62
C VAL A 7 11.83 -13.95 0.49
N LEU A 8 12.06 -12.87 -0.22
CA LEU A 8 12.82 -12.84 -1.46
C LEU A 8 13.94 -11.80 -1.36
N GLY A 9 15.10 -12.13 -1.92
CA GLY A 9 16.28 -11.23 -2.00
C GLY A 9 16.47 -10.58 -3.35
N ASP A 10 15.89 -11.16 -4.39
CA ASP A 10 16.01 -10.69 -5.76
C ASP A 10 14.69 -10.05 -6.21
N PRO A 11 14.69 -8.85 -6.79
CA PRO A 11 15.84 -7.97 -7.05
C PRO A 11 16.31 -7.12 -5.86
N PHE A 12 15.60 -7.13 -4.76
CA PHE A 12 15.91 -6.49 -3.48
C PHE A 12 15.21 -7.27 -2.34
N PRO A 13 15.65 -7.13 -1.07
CA PRO A 13 14.99 -7.80 0.05
C PRO A 13 13.53 -7.36 0.20
N HIS A 14 12.58 -8.31 0.13
CA HIS A 14 11.15 -8.03 0.34
C HIS A 14 10.36 -9.25 0.79
N ILE A 15 9.19 -9.03 1.35
CA ILE A 15 8.21 -10.06 1.68
C ILE A 15 7.03 -9.95 0.74
N ILE A 16 6.56 -11.08 0.23
CA ILE A 16 5.25 -11.18 -0.43
C ILE A 16 4.38 -12.14 0.41
N ALA A 17 3.20 -11.68 0.79
CA ALA A 17 2.21 -12.50 1.48
C ALA A 17 0.90 -12.51 0.68
N LYS A 18 0.40 -13.71 0.34
CA LYS A 18 -0.88 -13.92 -0.35
C LYS A 18 -1.89 -14.51 0.64
N ASN A 19 -3.17 -14.17 0.45
CA ASN A 19 -4.24 -14.53 1.38
C ASN A 19 -3.89 -14.13 2.82
N PHE A 20 -3.45 -12.87 2.98
CA PHE A 20 -2.87 -12.39 4.23
C PHE A 20 -3.91 -12.18 5.31
N TYR A 21 -5.07 -11.65 4.94
CA TYR A 21 -6.20 -11.39 5.85
C TYR A 21 -7.20 -12.54 5.79
N THR A 22 -7.85 -12.85 6.92
CA THR A 22 -8.95 -13.81 6.99
C THR A 22 -10.21 -13.26 6.31
N GLU A 23 -11.25 -14.09 6.13
CA GLU A 23 -12.50 -13.64 5.54
C GLU A 23 -13.18 -12.58 6.41
N GLU A 24 -13.20 -12.77 7.73
CA GLU A 24 -13.75 -11.82 8.69
C GLU A 24 -12.98 -10.49 8.68
N GLU A 25 -11.65 -10.54 8.59
CA GLU A 25 -10.81 -9.35 8.47
C GLU A 25 -11.07 -8.61 7.15
N LEU A 26 -11.27 -9.35 6.06
CA LEU A 26 -11.60 -8.77 4.76
C LEU A 26 -12.96 -8.08 4.76
N GLU A 27 -13.97 -8.64 5.43
CA GLU A 27 -15.28 -8.00 5.58
C GLU A 27 -15.14 -6.63 6.25
N LEU A 28 -14.41 -6.55 7.36
CA LEU A 28 -14.15 -5.29 8.07
C LEU A 28 -13.38 -4.27 7.22
N ILE A 29 -12.35 -4.73 6.50
CA ILE A 29 -11.58 -3.87 5.58
C ILE A 29 -12.49 -3.35 4.47
N TRP A 30 -13.30 -4.22 3.84
CA TRP A 30 -14.17 -3.83 2.74
C TRP A 30 -15.28 -2.88 3.17
N GLU A 31 -15.85 -3.06 4.35
CA GLU A 31 -16.84 -2.14 4.92
C GLU A 31 -16.29 -0.70 4.91
N GLU A 32 -15.08 -0.51 5.44
CA GLU A 32 -14.46 0.82 5.49
C GLU A 32 -13.99 1.31 4.12
N LEU A 33 -13.41 0.46 3.26
CA LEU A 33 -13.03 0.84 1.90
C LEU A 33 -14.22 1.33 1.07
N ILE A 34 -15.37 0.66 1.17
CA ILE A 34 -16.61 1.07 0.50
C ILE A 34 -17.10 2.40 1.05
N PHE A 35 -17.05 2.60 2.37
CA PHE A 35 -17.40 3.88 2.99
C PHE A 35 -16.50 5.01 2.51
N LEU A 36 -15.19 4.80 2.52
CA LEU A 36 -14.20 5.80 2.12
C LEU A 36 -14.25 6.12 0.62
N ASN A 37 -14.69 5.19 -0.22
CA ASN A 37 -14.82 5.43 -1.66
C ASN A 37 -16.09 6.22 -2.05
N ARG A 38 -16.93 6.62 -1.09
CA ARG A 38 -18.07 7.51 -1.35
C ARG A 38 -17.59 8.92 -1.74
N PRO A 39 -18.38 9.67 -2.52
CA PRO A 39 -18.03 11.04 -2.91
C PRO A 39 -17.63 11.92 -1.71
N GLY A 40 -16.55 12.67 -1.86
CA GLY A 40 -16.05 13.61 -0.86
C GLY A 40 -15.33 12.98 0.35
N LYS A 41 -15.02 11.67 0.34
CA LYS A 41 -14.27 11.01 1.42
C LYS A 41 -12.78 10.90 1.12
N LEU A 42 -12.44 10.39 -0.05
CA LEU A 42 -11.06 10.38 -0.51
C LEU A 42 -10.71 11.72 -1.17
N GLN A 43 -9.55 12.24 -0.84
CA GLN A 43 -8.98 13.47 -1.36
C GLN A 43 -8.42 13.28 -2.77
N GLY A 44 -8.55 14.29 -3.62
CA GLY A 44 -7.88 14.35 -4.92
C GLY A 44 -6.38 14.65 -4.79
N PRO A 45 -5.62 14.56 -5.90
CA PRO A 45 -4.18 14.77 -5.88
C PRO A 45 -3.74 16.17 -5.40
N GLU A 46 -4.58 17.18 -5.54
CA GLU A 46 -4.33 18.52 -5.03
C GLU A 46 -4.48 18.68 -3.51
N GLU A 47 -5.19 17.75 -2.86
CA GLU A 47 -5.54 17.85 -1.44
C GLU A 47 -4.67 16.96 -0.56
N PHE A 48 -4.13 15.86 -1.10
CA PHE A 48 -3.23 14.98 -0.33
C PHE A 48 -1.77 15.23 -0.70
N HIS A 49 -0.89 15.18 0.30
CA HIS A 49 0.54 15.29 0.08
C HIS A 49 1.09 13.99 -0.54
N GLY A 50 1.46 14.06 -1.83
CA GLY A 50 2.21 13.02 -2.53
C GLY A 50 3.69 13.01 -2.12
N ALA A 51 4.45 12.04 -2.64
CA ALA A 51 5.91 12.07 -2.54
C ALA A 51 6.47 13.28 -3.32
N MET A 52 7.56 13.85 -2.82
CA MET A 52 8.25 14.99 -3.43
C MET A 52 9.66 14.56 -3.84
N ASP A 53 10.16 15.20 -4.90
CA ASP A 53 11.57 15.08 -5.28
C ASP A 53 12.48 15.94 -4.37
N ASP A 54 13.79 15.88 -4.61
CA ASP A 54 14.79 16.61 -3.86
C ASP A 54 14.67 18.16 -4.02
N PHE A 55 13.88 18.62 -4.99
CA PHE A 55 13.61 20.04 -5.25
C PHE A 55 12.24 20.48 -4.71
N GLY A 56 11.52 19.61 -4.00
CA GLY A 56 10.21 19.87 -3.43
C GLY A 56 9.06 19.82 -4.45
N GLN A 57 9.28 19.27 -5.66
CA GLN A 57 8.22 19.06 -6.64
C GLN A 57 7.49 17.74 -6.34
N THR A 58 6.17 17.80 -6.29
CA THR A 58 5.34 16.59 -6.10
C THR A 58 5.37 15.73 -7.37
N TYR A 59 5.68 14.44 -7.22
CA TYR A 59 5.57 13.48 -8.31
C TYR A 59 4.15 13.39 -8.83
N LYS A 60 4.00 13.29 -10.15
CA LYS A 60 2.68 13.26 -10.79
C LYS A 60 1.89 12.02 -10.39
N THR A 61 0.71 12.27 -9.95
CA THR A 61 -0.29 11.26 -9.63
C THR A 61 -1.68 11.83 -9.85
N ASN A 62 -2.64 10.96 -10.11
CA ASN A 62 -4.04 11.36 -10.27
C ASN A 62 -5.00 10.38 -9.57
N HIS A 63 -4.48 9.54 -8.67
CA HIS A 63 -5.31 8.69 -7.82
C HIS A 63 -5.92 9.48 -6.66
N LYS A 64 -6.89 8.88 -5.96
CA LYS A 64 -7.44 9.43 -4.72
C LYS A 64 -6.81 8.77 -3.51
N ALA A 65 -6.62 9.54 -2.43
CA ALA A 65 -6.03 9.02 -1.20
C ALA A 65 -6.61 9.67 0.06
N LEU A 66 -6.40 9.02 1.20
CA LEU A 66 -6.68 9.55 2.53
C LEU A 66 -5.68 8.99 3.54
N THR A 67 -5.09 9.86 4.35
CA THR A 67 -4.24 9.45 5.48
C THR A 67 -5.14 9.20 6.69
N LEU A 68 -5.31 7.93 7.06
CA LEU A 68 -6.23 7.53 8.11
C LEU A 68 -5.80 8.05 9.49
N ASP A 69 -4.50 8.08 9.77
CA ASP A 69 -3.96 8.58 11.04
C ASP A 69 -4.25 10.06 11.28
N HIS A 70 -4.51 10.84 10.23
CA HIS A 70 -4.96 12.22 10.36
C HIS A 70 -6.47 12.33 10.65
N CYS A 71 -7.24 11.33 10.22
CA CYS A 71 -8.70 11.31 10.38
C CYS A 71 -9.14 10.68 11.70
N TYR A 72 -8.36 9.74 12.20
CA TYR A 72 -8.69 8.91 13.36
C TYR A 72 -7.64 9.05 14.46
N PRO A 73 -7.78 10.03 15.38
CA PRO A 73 -6.88 10.18 16.54
C PRO A 73 -6.84 8.92 17.41
N ASN A 74 -7.96 8.21 17.49
CA ASN A 74 -8.04 6.88 18.08
C ASN A 74 -8.12 5.84 16.98
N ARG A 75 -7.04 5.07 16.78
CA ARG A 75 -6.93 4.04 15.74
C ARG A 75 -8.00 2.95 15.83
N SER A 76 -8.53 2.67 17.05
CA SER A 76 -9.56 1.64 17.24
C SER A 76 -10.93 1.97 16.63
N ILE A 77 -11.14 3.20 16.15
CA ILE A 77 -12.37 3.60 15.46
C ILE A 77 -12.37 3.13 13.99
N SER A 78 -11.19 2.90 13.41
CA SER A 78 -11.04 2.43 12.03
C SER A 78 -10.83 0.92 11.99
N ASN A 79 -11.67 0.22 11.24
CA ASN A 79 -11.50 -1.21 10.96
C ASN A 79 -10.15 -1.48 10.26
N ILE A 80 -9.81 -0.63 9.28
CA ILE A 80 -8.54 -0.75 8.54
C ILE A 80 -7.36 -0.62 9.49
N LEU A 81 -7.30 0.43 10.31
CA LEU A 81 -6.18 0.66 11.23
C LEU A 81 -6.05 -0.46 12.27
N THR A 82 -7.18 -1.04 12.70
CA THR A 82 -7.22 -2.14 13.66
C THR A 82 -6.76 -3.45 13.03
N VAL A 83 -7.34 -3.84 11.90
CA VAL A 83 -7.06 -5.11 11.24
C VAL A 83 -5.64 -5.15 10.67
N THR A 84 -5.18 -4.05 10.05
CA THR A 84 -3.87 -4.01 9.42
C THR A 84 -2.71 -3.89 10.42
N GLN A 85 -2.99 -3.71 11.70
CA GLN A 85 -1.98 -3.71 12.77
C GLN A 85 -1.12 -4.99 12.77
N LYS A 86 -1.65 -6.11 12.31
CA LYS A 86 -0.92 -7.38 12.17
C LYS A 86 0.28 -7.34 11.21
N ILE A 87 0.35 -6.32 10.32
CA ILE A 87 1.55 -6.10 9.49
C ILE A 87 2.77 -5.75 10.34
N PHE A 88 2.54 -5.10 11.50
CA PHE A 88 3.59 -4.70 12.43
C PHE A 88 3.91 -5.79 13.46
N ASP A 89 3.36 -7.01 13.31
CA ASP A 89 3.72 -8.14 14.14
C ASP A 89 5.22 -8.45 14.00
N SER A 90 5.90 -8.51 15.13
CA SER A 90 7.35 -8.71 15.17
C SER A 90 7.78 -10.03 14.55
N GLY A 91 6.96 -11.09 14.67
CA GLY A 91 7.23 -12.38 14.04
C GLY A 91 7.14 -12.27 12.50
N PHE A 92 6.16 -11.54 11.99
CA PHE A 92 6.04 -11.30 10.54
C PHE A 92 7.21 -10.47 10.00
N LEU A 93 7.54 -9.35 10.65
CA LEU A 93 8.64 -8.49 10.20
C LEU A 93 10.01 -9.15 10.40
N ASN A 94 10.15 -10.00 11.40
CA ASN A 94 11.39 -10.74 11.65
C ASN A 94 11.74 -11.72 10.51
N LEU A 95 10.76 -12.14 9.71
CA LEU A 95 11.05 -12.98 8.54
C LEU A 95 12.03 -12.29 7.59
N LEU A 96 11.85 -10.98 7.36
CA LEU A 96 12.75 -10.21 6.49
C LEU A 96 14.11 -9.98 7.16
N SER A 97 14.12 -9.61 8.43
CA SER A 97 15.36 -9.26 9.13
C SER A 97 16.24 -10.46 9.46
N SER A 98 15.67 -11.65 9.62
CA SER A 98 16.42 -12.88 9.85
C SER A 98 17.11 -13.39 8.58
N GLU A 99 16.46 -13.24 7.43
CA GLU A 99 17.02 -13.61 6.13
C GLU A 99 18.01 -12.54 5.63
N PHE A 100 17.70 -11.26 5.84
CA PHE A 100 18.48 -10.13 5.38
C PHE A 100 18.89 -9.21 6.54
N PRO A 101 20.07 -9.40 7.15
CA PRO A 101 20.52 -8.62 8.32
C PRO A 101 20.54 -7.10 8.12
N GLN A 102 20.71 -6.61 6.88
CA GLN A 102 20.61 -5.19 6.54
C GLN A 102 19.20 -4.62 6.75
N CYS A 103 18.18 -5.48 6.80
CA CYS A 103 16.78 -5.09 7.06
C CYS A 103 16.43 -5.10 8.56
N LYS A 104 17.35 -5.35 9.48
CA LYS A 104 17.07 -5.39 10.93
C LYS A 104 16.40 -4.13 11.46
N ARG A 105 16.62 -3.00 10.83
CA ARG A 105 16.01 -1.72 11.22
C ARG A 105 14.47 -1.78 11.24
N ILE A 106 13.85 -2.68 10.46
CA ILE A 106 12.41 -2.87 10.42
C ILE A 106 11.81 -3.23 11.80
N LEU A 107 12.57 -3.93 12.66
CA LEU A 107 12.13 -4.34 14.00
C LEU A 107 12.12 -3.18 15.03
N TYR A 108 12.76 -2.08 14.71
CA TYR A 108 12.93 -0.94 15.62
C TYR A 108 12.10 0.27 15.20
N THR A 109 11.29 0.15 14.15
CA THR A 109 10.39 1.22 13.71
C THR A 109 9.39 1.54 14.81
N ASN A 110 9.20 2.84 15.11
CA ASN A 110 8.35 3.32 16.20
C ASN A 110 7.29 4.33 15.73
N TYR A 111 7.19 4.52 14.43
CA TYR A 111 6.31 5.48 13.81
C TYR A 111 5.75 4.93 12.50
N SER A 112 4.46 5.12 12.29
CA SER A 112 3.81 4.70 11.04
C SER A 112 2.68 5.62 10.63
N PHE A 113 2.48 5.73 9.32
CA PHE A 113 1.30 6.29 8.68
C PHE A 113 0.60 5.26 7.84
N THR A 114 -0.71 5.29 7.84
CA THR A 114 -1.55 4.45 7.00
C THR A 114 -2.33 5.31 6.02
N LYS A 115 -2.14 5.05 4.72
CA LYS A 115 -2.88 5.72 3.63
C LYS A 115 -3.74 4.72 2.89
N VAL A 116 -5.03 5.03 2.74
CA VAL A 116 -5.91 4.35 1.78
C VAL A 116 -5.78 5.07 0.45
N ARG A 117 -5.63 4.30 -0.64
CA ARG A 117 -5.52 4.80 -2.01
C ARG A 117 -6.52 4.08 -2.91
N TYR A 118 -7.15 4.82 -3.79
CA TYR A 118 -8.05 4.28 -4.80
C TYR A 118 -7.60 4.71 -6.20
N TYR A 119 -7.34 3.73 -7.03
CA TYR A 119 -6.96 3.91 -8.42
C TYR A 119 -8.13 3.52 -9.32
N ASN A 120 -8.67 4.50 -10.01
CA ASN A 120 -9.74 4.36 -10.98
C ASN A 120 -9.19 4.34 -12.41
N ASP A 121 -10.07 4.37 -13.41
CA ASP A 121 -9.65 4.45 -14.82
C ASP A 121 -8.73 5.63 -15.07
N GLY A 122 -7.66 5.40 -15.83
CA GLY A 122 -6.65 6.38 -16.21
C GLY A 122 -5.70 6.80 -15.10
N THR A 123 -5.84 6.29 -13.86
CA THR A 123 -5.02 6.73 -12.73
C THR A 123 -3.71 5.95 -12.60
N TYR A 124 -2.68 6.63 -12.13
CA TYR A 124 -1.32 6.12 -12.00
C TYR A 124 -0.55 6.86 -10.88
N TYR A 125 0.66 6.44 -10.60
CA TYR A 125 1.61 7.17 -9.77
C TYR A 125 3.01 7.04 -10.37
N GLU A 126 3.65 8.19 -10.65
CA GLU A 126 5.03 8.21 -11.15
C GLU A 126 6.00 7.55 -10.18
N PRO A 127 7.10 6.97 -10.69
CA PRO A 127 8.14 6.36 -9.85
C PRO A 127 8.77 7.39 -8.90
N HIS A 128 8.80 7.06 -7.62
CA HIS A 128 9.33 7.90 -6.55
C HIS A 128 9.98 7.06 -5.46
N HIS A 129 10.69 7.70 -4.56
CA HIS A 129 11.22 7.13 -3.33
C HIS A 129 10.44 7.71 -2.15
N ASP A 130 10.28 6.92 -1.09
CA ASP A 130 9.71 7.37 0.19
C ASP A 130 10.81 7.44 1.27
N ILE A 131 11.89 8.18 0.98
CA ILE A 131 13.15 8.21 1.77
C ILE A 131 13.00 8.72 3.21
N THR A 132 11.88 9.36 3.55
CA THR A 132 11.59 9.79 4.92
C THR A 132 11.17 8.64 5.84
N PHE A 133 10.96 7.45 5.29
CA PHE A 133 10.61 6.23 6.01
C PHE A 133 11.68 5.17 5.80
N ASP A 134 11.67 4.13 6.61
CA ASP A 134 12.61 3.02 6.47
C ASP A 134 12.04 1.89 5.61
N PHE A 135 10.73 1.61 5.76
CA PHE A 135 10.03 0.54 5.06
C PHE A 135 8.61 0.95 4.66
N LEU A 136 8.09 0.23 3.68
CA LEU A 136 6.73 0.33 3.18
C LEU A 136 6.07 -1.04 3.23
N ALA A 137 4.78 -1.07 3.52
CA ALA A 137 3.95 -2.23 3.29
C ALA A 137 2.73 -1.81 2.47
N PHE A 138 2.42 -2.56 1.43
CA PHE A 138 1.26 -2.33 0.56
C PHE A 138 0.35 -3.54 0.63
N SER A 139 -0.89 -3.34 1.06
CA SER A 139 -1.96 -4.32 0.97
C SER A 139 -2.88 -3.99 -0.19
N TYR A 140 -3.24 -4.98 -1.00
CA TYR A 140 -4.00 -4.80 -2.23
C TYR A 140 -5.36 -5.47 -2.18
N PHE A 141 -6.35 -4.73 -2.70
CA PHE A 141 -7.74 -5.18 -2.73
C PHE A 141 -8.41 -4.76 -4.03
N HIS A 142 -9.30 -5.60 -4.52
CA HIS A 142 -10.23 -5.29 -5.61
C HIS A 142 -11.49 -6.10 -5.45
N LYS A 143 -12.60 -5.60 -5.98
CA LYS A 143 -13.84 -6.36 -6.05
C LYS A 143 -13.70 -7.52 -7.02
N GLU A 144 -14.31 -8.64 -6.69
CA GLU A 144 -14.39 -9.79 -7.58
C GLU A 144 -15.67 -9.74 -8.45
N PRO A 145 -15.58 -10.15 -9.72
CA PRO A 145 -14.34 -10.45 -10.44
C PRO A 145 -13.52 -9.18 -10.72
N LYS A 146 -12.18 -9.31 -10.80
CA LYS A 146 -11.30 -8.18 -11.20
C LYS A 146 -11.73 -7.64 -12.57
N LYS A 147 -11.95 -6.31 -12.66
CA LYS A 147 -12.48 -5.63 -13.85
C LYS A 147 -11.50 -4.67 -14.51
N PHE A 148 -10.31 -4.49 -13.96
CA PHE A 148 -9.29 -3.59 -14.49
C PHE A 148 -8.05 -4.36 -14.95
N SER A 149 -7.30 -3.76 -15.86
CA SER A 149 -5.93 -4.11 -16.22
C SER A 149 -4.96 -3.02 -15.77
N GLY A 150 -3.66 -3.29 -15.81
CA GLY A 150 -2.66 -2.36 -15.27
C GLY A 150 -2.70 -2.28 -13.74
N GLY A 151 -2.22 -1.18 -13.20
CA GLY A 151 -2.19 -0.93 -11.76
C GLY A 151 -1.12 -1.71 -11.01
N GLU A 152 -0.19 -2.37 -11.67
CA GLU A 152 0.93 -3.05 -11.05
C GLU A 152 1.80 -2.07 -10.29
N LEU A 153 2.29 -2.49 -9.13
CA LEU A 153 3.42 -1.85 -8.48
C LEU A 153 4.67 -2.25 -9.24
N TYR A 154 5.45 -1.29 -9.73
CA TYR A 154 6.65 -1.56 -10.50
C TYR A 154 7.87 -0.82 -9.96
N PHE A 155 9.06 -1.38 -10.25
CA PHE A 155 10.32 -0.96 -9.68
C PHE A 155 11.33 -0.70 -10.83
N PRO A 156 11.35 0.53 -11.40
CA PRO A 156 12.05 0.80 -12.66
C PRO A 156 13.58 0.60 -12.59
N GLU A 157 14.19 0.74 -11.42
CA GLU A 157 15.63 0.52 -11.24
C GLU A 157 16.04 -0.96 -11.27
N TYR A 158 15.03 -1.86 -11.26
CA TYR A 158 15.22 -3.32 -11.26
C TYR A 158 14.59 -3.97 -12.49
N GLY A 159 14.83 -3.38 -13.68
CA GLY A 159 14.35 -3.94 -14.95
C GLY A 159 12.84 -3.98 -15.08
N ASP A 160 12.14 -2.99 -14.49
CA ASP A 160 10.68 -2.96 -14.41
C ASP A 160 10.07 -4.19 -13.70
N TYR A 161 10.78 -4.74 -12.71
CA TYR A 161 10.20 -5.76 -11.83
C TYR A 161 8.83 -5.30 -11.34
N LYS A 162 7.85 -6.21 -11.41
CA LYS A 162 6.44 -5.88 -11.13
C LYS A 162 5.85 -6.82 -10.09
N PHE A 163 4.97 -6.25 -9.30
CA PHE A 163 4.08 -6.99 -8.41
C PHE A 163 2.63 -6.79 -8.88
N ASP A 164 1.95 -7.88 -9.22
CA ASP A 164 0.63 -7.84 -9.89
C ASP A 164 -0.52 -7.38 -8.99
N CYS A 165 -0.25 -7.10 -7.73
CA CYS A 165 -1.26 -6.60 -6.79
C CYS A 165 -2.51 -7.50 -6.72
N GLU A 166 -2.30 -8.80 -6.53
CA GLU A 166 -3.39 -9.76 -6.34
C GLU A 166 -4.27 -9.37 -5.14
N ASN A 167 -5.55 -9.70 -5.22
CA ASN A 167 -6.48 -9.46 -4.11
C ASN A 167 -6.02 -10.14 -2.82
N ASN A 168 -6.15 -9.45 -1.68
CA ASN A 168 -5.70 -9.97 -0.38
C ASN A 168 -4.21 -10.33 -0.35
N SER A 169 -3.37 -9.51 -1.00
CA SER A 169 -1.92 -9.67 -0.98
C SER A 169 -1.24 -8.49 -0.28
N VAL A 170 -0.06 -8.75 0.27
CA VAL A 170 0.79 -7.75 0.94
C VAL A 170 2.20 -7.88 0.40
N ILE A 171 2.84 -6.75 0.08
CA ILE A 171 4.28 -6.66 -0.13
C ILE A 171 4.88 -5.73 0.92
N VAL A 172 6.00 -6.14 1.54
CA VAL A 172 6.81 -5.31 2.44
C VAL A 172 8.17 -5.11 1.79
N ALA A 173 8.59 -3.87 1.62
CA ALA A 173 9.84 -3.50 0.94
C ALA A 173 10.52 -2.31 1.63
N PRO A 174 11.86 -2.15 1.47
CA PRO A 174 12.55 -0.95 1.90
C PRO A 174 12.05 0.29 1.14
N SER A 175 11.91 1.41 1.83
CA SER A 175 11.35 2.65 1.27
C SER A 175 12.27 3.35 0.27
N TYR A 176 13.58 3.06 0.31
CA TYR A 176 14.54 3.61 -0.64
C TYR A 176 14.43 2.99 -2.04
N VAL A 177 13.70 1.88 -2.20
CA VAL A 177 13.50 1.26 -3.51
C VAL A 177 12.51 2.10 -4.31
N LYS A 178 12.97 2.61 -5.45
CA LYS A 178 12.14 3.41 -6.36
C LYS A 178 10.99 2.60 -6.89
N HIS A 179 9.78 3.11 -6.72
CA HIS A 179 8.57 2.40 -7.10
C HIS A 179 7.51 3.33 -7.65
N GLY A 180 6.64 2.80 -8.47
CA GLY A 180 5.50 3.52 -9.06
C GLY A 180 4.33 2.59 -9.29
N VAL A 181 3.20 3.17 -9.72
CA VAL A 181 2.00 2.42 -10.07
C VAL A 181 1.70 2.63 -11.53
N LYS A 182 1.66 1.54 -12.31
CA LYS A 182 1.28 1.57 -13.72
C LYS A 182 -0.17 2.06 -13.85
N LYS A 183 -0.48 2.66 -14.99
CA LYS A 183 -1.81 3.17 -15.28
C LYS A 183 -2.86 2.05 -15.16
N VAL A 184 -3.95 2.35 -14.45
CA VAL A 184 -5.12 1.48 -14.37
C VAL A 184 -6.01 1.74 -15.59
N GLU A 185 -6.49 0.70 -16.22
CA GLU A 185 -7.45 0.74 -17.33
C GLU A 185 -8.72 0.00 -16.93
N LEU A 186 -9.85 0.71 -16.94
CA LEU A 186 -11.13 0.23 -16.44
C LEU A 186 -12.27 0.85 -17.24
N GLU A 187 -13.28 0.07 -17.60
CA GLU A 187 -14.45 0.59 -18.26
C GLU A 187 -15.23 1.57 -17.37
N LYS A 188 -15.79 2.61 -17.98
CA LYS A 188 -16.52 3.68 -17.26
C LYS A 188 -17.67 3.14 -16.41
N SER A 189 -18.39 2.14 -16.89
CA SER A 189 -19.50 1.50 -16.17
C SER A 189 -19.05 0.78 -14.88
N ASP A 190 -17.88 0.14 -14.91
CA ASP A 190 -17.30 -0.56 -13.76
C ASP A 190 -16.58 0.41 -12.82
N SER A 191 -16.00 1.47 -13.36
CA SER A 191 -15.46 2.61 -12.61
C SER A 191 -16.49 3.21 -11.64
N GLN A 192 -17.70 3.48 -12.12
CA GLN A 192 -18.81 4.01 -11.31
C GLN A 192 -19.26 3.07 -10.20
N LYS A 193 -19.03 1.77 -10.34
CA LYS A 193 -19.36 0.75 -9.33
C LYS A 193 -18.21 0.49 -8.34
N GLY A 194 -17.08 1.19 -8.48
CA GLY A 194 -15.92 1.05 -7.60
C GLY A 194 -15.11 -0.23 -7.82
N TYR A 195 -15.01 -0.70 -9.07
CA TYR A 195 -14.20 -1.87 -9.45
C TYR A 195 -12.73 -1.54 -9.72
N GLY A 196 -12.25 -0.36 -9.30
CA GLY A 196 -10.85 0.00 -9.40
C GLY A 196 -9.97 -0.75 -8.39
N ARG A 197 -8.70 -0.38 -8.38
CA ARG A 197 -7.67 -0.95 -7.50
C ARG A 197 -7.63 -0.18 -6.19
N TYR A 198 -7.80 -0.86 -5.08
CA TYR A 198 -7.57 -0.31 -3.75
C TYR A 198 -6.20 -0.71 -3.23
N ALA A 199 -5.54 0.18 -2.52
CA ALA A 199 -4.33 -0.12 -1.79
C ALA A 199 -4.36 0.53 -0.41
N ILE A 200 -3.92 -0.21 0.62
CA ILE A 200 -3.62 0.34 1.93
C ILE A 200 -2.11 0.33 2.06
N THR A 201 -1.53 1.53 2.18
CA THR A 201 -0.08 1.71 2.29
C THR A 201 0.28 2.08 3.71
N HIS A 202 1.17 1.32 4.31
CA HIS A 202 1.81 1.65 5.57
C HIS A 202 3.23 2.15 5.30
N LEU A 203 3.51 3.37 5.74
CA LEU A 203 4.84 3.96 5.70
C LEU A 203 5.36 3.94 7.14
N PHE A 204 6.46 3.29 7.41
CA PHE A 204 6.97 3.13 8.77
C PHE A 204 8.48 3.35 8.87
N GLY A 205 8.88 3.95 9.97
CA GLY A 205 10.24 4.38 10.19
C GLY A 205 10.53 4.76 11.64
N HIS A 206 11.56 5.55 11.83
CA HIS A 206 11.98 6.05 13.13
C HIS A 206 11.65 7.53 13.28
N GLN A 207 11.04 7.87 14.41
CA GLN A 207 10.93 9.22 14.89
C GLN A 207 11.80 9.36 16.13
N HIS A 208 12.81 10.23 16.05
CA HIS A 208 13.58 10.61 17.24
C HIS A 208 12.72 11.51 18.12
N LYS A 209 12.58 11.11 19.37
CA LYS A 209 11.91 11.94 20.39
C LYS A 209 12.83 13.05 20.83
#